data_3efbe478c973dd920f85049343b3d8ad
#
_entry.id   3efbe478c973dd920f85049343b3d8ad
#
_cell.length_a   1.000
_cell.length_b   1.000
_cell.length_c   1.000
_cell.angle_alpha   90.00
_cell.angle_beta   90.00
_cell.angle_gamma   90.00
#
_symmetry.space_group_name_H-M   'P 1'
#
loop_
_entity.id
_entity.type
_entity.pdbx_description
1 polymer ?
#
loop_
_entity_poly.entity_id
_entity_poly.type
_entity_poly.pdbx_seq_one_letter_code
_entity_poly.pdbx_strand_id
1 'polypeptide(L)'
;NLGGSGFFFDGFDEVNRDRVRPIAEGIRSVCSQYGENYYMVSSRPSEGFIGWNEFTEMTAQSLTKSQALSLIHKIEFDASVKENFYKELDEKLYDKYQSFASNPLLLTIMLLTYNDHAVFPERLNDFYEQAFFTLFNMHDATKESYVRDIRSGLGCEDFKTIFSYICFKSYFGGEFEFSEPRLREHIKKAKEMFPSIKFTVDDFQEDLTLSVCMLVKEGLAYRFSHRSFQEYFAALYTCKLDDEVQKKLLVTWMRESTACRSDSYLEMLFNMQADKVNKLAFAPGIREIKKFYTEEGFTLNFLKRFFCGVRLREPSTSKPNGSISLVIDDNYLCSVIILTCKLNDYPYDEEVSEKEKIVIEKLSNIDKRKRRRGDIPFDNAIENVDEDVLLETLGWFENQVEFAIKILRKTEKIPIKHWYSREEHNRLCTGVTHGFNME
;
A
#
# COMPACT_ATOMS: atom_id res chain seq x y z
N ASN A 1 33.36 -17.88 15.72
CA ASN A 1 32.40 -18.88 15.24
C ASN A 1 31.07 -18.71 15.98
N LEU A 2 30.12 -18.02 15.35
CA LEU A 2 28.73 -17.90 15.81
C LEU A 2 27.82 -18.67 14.83
N GLY A 3 28.21 -19.87 14.46
CA GLY A 3 27.37 -20.74 13.63
C GLY A 3 26.09 -21.10 14.40
N GLY A 4 24.93 -21.10 13.71
CA GLY A 4 23.62 -21.41 14.27
C GLY A 4 22.88 -20.24 14.94
N SER A 5 23.37 -19.00 14.80
CA SER A 5 22.67 -17.80 15.26
C SER A 5 21.58 -17.37 14.27
N GLY A 6 20.45 -16.83 14.77
CA GLY A 6 19.39 -16.25 13.96
C GLY A 6 19.51 -14.73 13.89
N PHE A 7 19.46 -14.17 12.68
CA PHE A 7 19.45 -12.73 12.42
C PHE A 7 18.12 -12.34 11.79
N PHE A 8 17.44 -11.35 12.37
CA PHE A 8 16.15 -10.88 11.93
C PHE A 8 16.27 -9.42 11.50
N PHE A 9 15.96 -9.15 10.24
CA PHE A 9 15.88 -7.80 9.66
C PHE A 9 14.40 -7.49 9.44
N ASP A 10 13.84 -6.67 10.32
CA ASP A 10 12.42 -6.35 10.31
C ASP A 10 12.15 -5.05 9.55
N GLY A 11 11.08 -5.02 8.75
CA GLY A 11 10.60 -3.82 8.09
C GLY A 11 11.47 -3.31 6.94
N PHE A 12 11.97 -4.18 6.07
CA PHE A 12 12.81 -3.77 4.92
C PHE A 12 12.12 -2.75 4.00
N ASP A 13 10.79 -2.78 3.86
CA ASP A 13 10.00 -1.80 3.09
C ASP A 13 9.95 -0.41 3.72
N GLU A 14 10.36 -0.27 4.98
CA GLU A 14 10.44 1.00 5.70
C GLU A 14 11.81 1.69 5.55
N VAL A 15 12.74 1.05 4.84
CA VAL A 15 14.05 1.64 4.53
C VAL A 15 13.88 2.81 3.57
N ASN A 16 14.51 3.93 3.88
CA ASN A 16 14.52 5.11 3.01
C ASN A 16 15.03 4.75 1.61
N ARG A 17 14.41 5.29 0.57
CA ARG A 17 14.65 4.92 -0.84
C ARG A 17 16.11 5.00 -1.28
N ASP A 18 16.84 6.00 -0.80
CA ASP A 18 18.27 6.20 -1.06
C ASP A 18 19.17 5.13 -0.44
N ARG A 19 18.67 4.41 0.58
CA ARG A 19 19.40 3.39 1.35
C ARG A 19 18.99 1.95 1.04
N VAL A 20 17.89 1.74 0.33
CA VAL A 20 17.39 0.39 0.01
C VAL A 20 18.49 -0.47 -0.63
N ARG A 21 19.14 0.06 -1.67
CA ARG A 21 20.17 -0.69 -2.40
C ARG A 21 21.40 -1.02 -1.55
N PRO A 22 22.05 -0.07 -0.85
CA PRO A 22 23.17 -0.39 0.03
C PRO A 22 22.84 -1.39 1.11
N ILE A 23 21.64 -1.28 1.74
CA ILE A 23 21.20 -2.19 2.79
C ILE A 23 20.94 -3.59 2.22
N ALA A 24 20.29 -3.69 1.06
CA ALA A 24 20.07 -4.96 0.37
C ALA A 24 21.38 -5.68 0.07
N GLU A 25 22.35 -4.95 -0.51
CA GLU A 25 23.70 -5.48 -0.80
C GLU A 25 24.43 -5.90 0.49
N GLY A 26 24.29 -5.13 1.56
CA GLY A 26 24.86 -5.45 2.88
C GLY A 26 24.28 -6.72 3.49
N ILE A 27 22.96 -6.88 3.50
CA ILE A 27 22.29 -8.09 4.00
C ILE A 27 22.77 -9.32 3.22
N ARG A 28 22.75 -9.28 1.89
CA ARG A 28 23.16 -10.39 1.03
C ARG A 28 24.65 -10.73 1.21
N SER A 29 25.49 -9.71 1.39
CA SER A 29 26.92 -9.91 1.66
C SER A 29 27.13 -10.64 2.99
N VAL A 30 26.41 -10.27 4.05
CA VAL A 30 26.48 -10.93 5.35
C VAL A 30 25.99 -12.39 5.26
N CYS A 31 24.88 -12.64 4.56
CA CYS A 31 24.37 -14.00 4.33
C CYS A 31 25.40 -14.87 3.60
N SER A 32 26.04 -14.32 2.57
CA SER A 32 27.06 -15.03 1.80
C SER A 32 28.36 -15.29 2.60
N GLN A 33 28.76 -14.34 3.43
CA GLN A 33 29.98 -14.43 4.24
C GLN A 33 29.82 -15.38 5.44
N TYR A 34 28.63 -15.45 6.01
CA TYR A 34 28.34 -16.20 7.26
C TYR A 34 27.22 -17.22 7.08
N GLY A 35 27.32 -18.06 6.04
CA GLY A 35 26.29 -19.03 5.62
C GLY A 35 25.89 -20.09 6.65
N GLU A 36 26.60 -20.20 7.77
CA GLU A 36 26.28 -21.10 8.90
C GLU A 36 25.17 -20.59 9.83
N ASN A 37 24.61 -19.40 9.53
CA ASN A 37 23.57 -18.74 10.34
C ASN A 37 22.21 -18.74 9.64
N TYR A 38 21.16 -18.44 10.41
CA TYR A 38 19.81 -18.28 9.89
C TYR A 38 19.49 -16.79 9.72
N TYR A 39 18.93 -16.44 8.58
CA TYR A 39 18.58 -15.07 8.26
C TYR A 39 17.10 -14.98 7.89
N MET A 40 16.40 -14.00 8.45
CA MET A 40 15.02 -13.68 8.11
C MET A 40 14.92 -12.18 7.82
N VAL A 41 14.23 -11.83 6.74
CA VAL A 41 13.92 -10.45 6.38
C VAL A 41 12.41 -10.34 6.30
N SER A 42 11.81 -9.43 7.05
CA SER A 42 10.39 -9.10 6.91
C SER A 42 10.21 -7.85 6.04
N SER A 43 9.18 -7.85 5.23
CA SER A 43 8.81 -6.72 4.38
C SER A 43 7.37 -6.87 3.90
N ARG A 44 6.75 -5.78 3.48
CA ARG A 44 5.57 -5.85 2.64
C ARG A 44 5.94 -6.46 1.27
N PRO A 45 4.96 -7.05 0.54
CA PRO A 45 5.22 -7.56 -0.81
C PRO A 45 5.88 -6.49 -1.69
N SER A 46 7.04 -6.80 -2.24
CA SER A 46 7.83 -5.88 -3.03
C SER A 46 8.61 -6.61 -4.13
N GLU A 47 8.74 -5.97 -5.29
CA GLU A 47 9.62 -6.44 -6.37
C GLU A 47 11.12 -6.28 -6.02
N GLY A 48 11.44 -5.58 -4.94
CA GLY A 48 12.81 -5.36 -4.46
C GLY A 48 13.58 -6.63 -4.09
N PHE A 49 12.87 -7.75 -3.88
CA PHE A 49 13.47 -9.06 -3.59
C PHE A 49 13.73 -9.92 -4.81
N ILE A 50 13.42 -9.42 -6.01
CA ILE A 50 13.74 -10.13 -7.24
C ILE A 50 15.25 -10.33 -7.34
N GLY A 51 15.66 -11.60 -7.47
CA GLY A 51 17.09 -11.98 -7.55
C GLY A 51 17.79 -12.19 -6.20
N TRP A 52 17.05 -12.20 -5.09
CA TRP A 52 17.57 -12.64 -3.79
C TRP A 52 17.54 -14.17 -3.70
N ASN A 53 18.39 -14.83 -4.47
CA ASN A 53 18.43 -16.29 -4.57
C ASN A 53 18.88 -16.97 -3.28
N GLU A 54 19.41 -16.22 -2.33
CA GLU A 54 19.86 -16.68 -1.01
C GLU A 54 18.70 -16.88 -0.04
N PHE A 55 17.52 -16.32 -0.36
CA PHE A 55 16.32 -16.37 0.48
C PHE A 55 15.18 -17.15 -0.18
N THR A 56 14.42 -17.84 0.66
CA THR A 56 13.11 -18.39 0.27
C THR A 56 12.03 -17.41 0.68
N GLU A 57 11.23 -16.97 -0.28
CA GLU A 57 10.10 -16.07 -0.02
C GLU A 57 8.97 -16.85 0.67
N MET A 58 8.50 -16.33 1.79
CA MET A 58 7.33 -16.83 2.51
C MET A 58 6.36 -15.68 2.77
N THR A 59 5.07 -15.93 2.56
CA THR A 59 4.03 -14.94 2.84
C THR A 59 3.41 -15.21 4.21
N ALA A 60 3.43 -14.20 5.10
CA ALA A 60 2.70 -14.26 6.36
C ALA A 60 1.21 -14.39 6.07
N GLN A 61 0.60 -15.44 6.59
CA GLN A 61 -0.82 -15.68 6.41
C GLN A 61 -1.64 -14.79 7.35
N SER A 62 -2.80 -14.39 6.87
CA SER A 62 -3.81 -13.75 7.71
C SER A 62 -4.19 -14.63 8.89
N LEU A 63 -4.56 -14.03 10.02
CA LEU A 63 -5.03 -14.77 11.18
C LEU A 63 -6.27 -15.60 10.84
N THR A 64 -6.24 -16.87 11.21
CA THR A 64 -7.47 -17.67 11.28
C THR A 64 -8.37 -17.16 12.40
N LYS A 65 -9.65 -17.50 12.38
CA LYS A 65 -10.61 -17.14 13.46
C LYS A 65 -10.10 -17.55 14.84
N SER A 66 -9.56 -18.77 14.98
CA SER A 66 -9.01 -19.22 16.26
C SER A 66 -7.78 -18.43 16.72
N GLN A 67 -6.92 -18.01 15.78
CA GLN A 67 -5.77 -17.17 16.09
C GLN A 67 -6.20 -15.75 16.47
N ALA A 68 -7.21 -15.18 15.79
CA ALA A 68 -7.81 -13.90 16.13
C ALA A 68 -8.39 -13.89 17.55
N LEU A 69 -9.18 -14.90 17.88
CA LEU A 69 -9.74 -15.11 19.22
C LEU A 69 -8.63 -15.28 20.27
N SER A 70 -7.59 -16.06 19.98
CA SER A 70 -6.43 -16.22 20.86
C SER A 70 -5.66 -14.92 21.07
N LEU A 71 -5.55 -14.07 20.06
CA LEU A 71 -4.94 -12.75 20.19
C LEU A 71 -5.74 -11.87 21.13
N ILE A 72 -7.06 -11.75 20.94
CA ILE A 72 -7.94 -10.97 21.82
C ILE A 72 -7.84 -11.45 23.26
N HIS A 73 -7.80 -12.76 23.49
CA HIS A 73 -7.64 -13.31 24.85
C HIS A 73 -6.37 -12.83 25.55
N LYS A 74 -5.26 -12.66 24.80
CA LYS A 74 -3.94 -12.24 25.34
C LYS A 74 -3.81 -10.74 25.57
N ILE A 75 -4.63 -9.91 24.92
CA ILE A 75 -4.57 -8.44 25.06
C ILE A 75 -5.09 -8.07 26.46
N GLU A 76 -4.34 -7.22 27.17
CA GLU A 76 -4.80 -6.58 28.41
C GLU A 76 -5.80 -5.48 28.08
N PHE A 77 -7.05 -5.65 28.48
CA PHE A 77 -8.15 -4.73 28.22
C PHE A 77 -9.27 -4.93 29.27
N ASP A 78 -10.23 -4.00 29.35
CA ASP A 78 -11.38 -4.16 30.24
C ASP A 78 -12.03 -5.53 30.02
N ALA A 79 -12.23 -6.26 31.12
CA ALA A 79 -12.66 -7.65 31.07
C ALA A 79 -14.07 -7.81 30.47
N SER A 80 -14.99 -6.88 30.77
CA SER A 80 -16.37 -6.95 30.29
C SER A 80 -16.48 -6.63 28.81
N VAL A 81 -15.77 -5.59 28.34
CA VAL A 81 -15.70 -5.20 26.94
C VAL A 81 -15.04 -6.30 26.11
N LYS A 82 -13.91 -6.83 26.60
CA LYS A 82 -13.19 -7.91 25.94
C LYS A 82 -14.03 -9.18 25.80
N GLU A 83 -14.75 -9.59 26.83
CA GLU A 83 -15.60 -10.76 26.76
C GLU A 83 -16.76 -10.60 25.78
N ASN A 84 -17.41 -9.44 25.76
CA ASN A 84 -18.48 -9.14 24.81
C ASN A 84 -17.94 -9.11 23.38
N PHE A 85 -16.81 -8.43 23.15
CA PHE A 85 -16.16 -8.39 21.84
C PHE A 85 -15.72 -9.80 21.38
N TYR A 86 -15.17 -10.62 22.30
CA TYR A 86 -14.77 -11.99 21.99
C TYR A 86 -15.97 -12.82 21.48
N LYS A 87 -17.10 -12.74 22.16
CA LYS A 87 -18.32 -13.45 21.74
C LYS A 87 -18.82 -12.97 20.39
N GLU A 88 -18.89 -11.65 20.18
CA GLU A 88 -19.30 -11.11 18.89
C GLU A 88 -18.31 -11.41 17.76
N LEU A 89 -17.01 -11.41 18.06
CA LEU A 89 -15.97 -11.80 17.11
C LEU A 89 -16.16 -13.24 16.67
N ASP A 90 -16.42 -14.15 17.61
CA ASP A 90 -16.65 -15.56 17.32
C ASP A 90 -17.98 -15.80 16.58
N GLU A 91 -19.06 -15.14 16.99
CA GLU A 91 -20.38 -15.39 16.42
C GLU A 91 -20.60 -14.77 15.03
N LYS A 92 -20.08 -13.55 14.79
CA LYS A 92 -20.43 -12.79 13.58
C LYS A 92 -19.35 -11.86 13.01
N LEU A 93 -18.53 -11.17 13.87
CA LEU A 93 -17.67 -10.11 13.36
C LEU A 93 -16.51 -10.63 12.54
N TYR A 94 -15.94 -11.79 12.91
CA TYR A 94 -14.85 -12.36 12.14
C TYR A 94 -15.26 -12.65 10.70
N ASP A 95 -16.39 -13.30 10.50
CA ASP A 95 -16.86 -13.71 9.17
C ASP A 95 -17.34 -12.48 8.36
N LYS A 96 -18.00 -11.52 9.03
CA LYS A 96 -18.50 -10.29 8.38
C LYS A 96 -17.38 -9.32 8.00
N TYR A 97 -16.35 -9.23 8.84
CA TYR A 97 -15.24 -8.26 8.68
C TYR A 97 -13.89 -8.97 8.59
N GLN A 98 -13.82 -10.06 7.84
CA GLN A 98 -12.63 -10.93 7.78
C GLN A 98 -11.36 -10.16 7.42
N SER A 99 -11.43 -9.20 6.49
CA SER A 99 -10.29 -8.37 6.08
C SER A 99 -9.67 -7.57 7.24
N PHE A 100 -10.47 -7.19 8.24
CA PHE A 100 -10.01 -6.50 9.44
C PHE A 100 -9.63 -7.49 10.53
N ALA A 101 -10.51 -8.42 10.83
CA ALA A 101 -10.36 -9.37 11.93
C ALA A 101 -9.20 -10.36 11.73
N SER A 102 -8.79 -10.60 10.50
CA SER A 102 -7.64 -11.44 10.18
C SER A 102 -6.29 -10.69 10.23
N ASN A 103 -6.29 -9.39 10.44
CA ASN A 103 -5.08 -8.57 10.63
C ASN A 103 -4.88 -8.24 12.12
N PRO A 104 -3.72 -8.55 12.73
CA PRO A 104 -3.51 -8.36 14.17
C PRO A 104 -3.73 -6.93 14.66
N LEU A 105 -3.22 -5.94 13.92
CA LEU A 105 -3.38 -4.53 14.27
C LEU A 105 -4.82 -4.09 14.16
N LEU A 106 -5.46 -4.34 13.00
CA LEU A 106 -6.83 -3.91 12.76
C LEU A 106 -7.80 -4.57 13.75
N LEU A 107 -7.56 -5.83 14.10
CA LEU A 107 -8.32 -6.53 15.13
C LEU A 107 -8.15 -5.88 16.52
N THR A 108 -6.93 -5.47 16.87
CA THR A 108 -6.69 -4.75 18.13
C THR A 108 -7.43 -3.41 18.15
N ILE A 109 -7.39 -2.67 17.06
CA ILE A 109 -8.13 -1.41 16.93
C ILE A 109 -9.64 -1.66 16.94
N MET A 110 -10.14 -2.75 16.33
CA MET A 110 -11.55 -3.14 16.45
C MET A 110 -11.97 -3.32 17.92
N LEU A 111 -11.14 -3.97 18.73
CA LEU A 111 -11.40 -4.09 20.17
C LEU A 111 -11.44 -2.71 20.85
N LEU A 112 -10.47 -1.84 20.54
CA LEU A 112 -10.39 -0.49 21.13
C LEU A 112 -11.63 0.37 20.77
N THR A 113 -12.14 0.21 19.55
CA THR A 113 -13.30 0.99 19.07
C THR A 113 -14.66 0.34 19.40
N TYR A 114 -14.66 -0.91 19.83
CA TYR A 114 -15.88 -1.70 20.04
C TYR A 114 -16.85 -1.08 21.05
N ASN A 115 -16.32 -0.44 22.09
CA ASN A 115 -17.14 0.17 23.13
C ASN A 115 -17.85 1.44 22.65
N ASP A 116 -17.31 2.10 21.64
CA ASP A 116 -17.78 3.41 21.20
C ASP A 116 -18.75 3.35 20.01
N HIS A 117 -18.77 2.22 19.27
CA HIS A 117 -19.53 2.10 18.03
C HIS A 117 -20.23 0.73 17.90
N ALA A 118 -21.56 0.77 17.85
CA ALA A 118 -22.40 -0.44 17.71
C ALA A 118 -22.27 -1.13 16.33
N VAL A 119 -21.67 -0.46 15.33
CA VAL A 119 -21.55 -0.97 13.96
C VAL A 119 -20.14 -0.68 13.45
N PHE A 120 -19.41 -1.71 13.05
CA PHE A 120 -18.11 -1.56 12.41
C PHE A 120 -18.25 -1.13 10.95
N PRO A 121 -17.43 -0.20 10.47
CA PRO A 121 -17.49 0.30 9.10
C PRO A 121 -16.99 -0.76 8.11
N GLU A 122 -17.61 -0.80 6.93
CA GLU A 122 -17.24 -1.73 5.87
C GLU A 122 -16.00 -1.25 5.08
N ARG A 123 -15.76 0.07 5.09
CA ARG A 123 -14.67 0.68 4.35
C ARG A 123 -13.47 0.94 5.24
N LEU A 124 -12.28 0.70 4.68
CA LEU A 124 -11.02 0.85 5.39
C LEU A 124 -10.79 2.28 5.91
N ASN A 125 -11.11 3.29 5.11
CA ASN A 125 -10.98 4.69 5.49
C ASN A 125 -11.86 5.07 6.69
N ASP A 126 -13.11 4.59 6.73
CA ASP A 126 -14.05 4.88 7.81
C ASP A 126 -13.58 4.24 9.12
N PHE A 127 -12.96 3.06 9.02
CA PHE A 127 -12.34 2.39 10.15
C PHE A 127 -11.16 3.19 10.72
N TYR A 128 -10.24 3.69 9.87
CA TYR A 128 -9.12 4.50 10.35
C TYR A 128 -9.57 5.85 10.92
N GLU A 129 -10.64 6.41 10.40
CA GLU A 129 -11.24 7.61 10.98
C GLU A 129 -11.76 7.34 12.39
N GLN A 130 -12.55 6.28 12.58
CA GLN A 130 -13.04 5.88 13.91
C GLN A 130 -11.88 5.54 14.85
N ALA A 131 -10.89 4.79 14.38
CA ALA A 131 -9.70 4.45 15.14
C ALA A 131 -8.96 5.70 15.64
N PHE A 132 -8.79 6.70 14.78
CA PHE A 132 -8.18 7.97 15.15
C PHE A 132 -9.03 8.71 16.19
N PHE A 133 -10.34 8.81 15.98
CA PHE A 133 -11.24 9.44 16.96
C PHE A 133 -11.18 8.76 18.31
N THR A 134 -11.21 7.43 18.34
CA THR A 134 -11.08 6.66 19.59
C THR A 134 -9.74 6.94 20.26
N LEU A 135 -8.63 6.86 19.54
CA LEU A 135 -7.30 7.14 20.09
C LEU A 135 -7.16 8.59 20.55
N PHE A 136 -7.75 9.54 19.86
CA PHE A 136 -7.74 10.96 20.24
C PHE A 136 -8.58 11.22 21.48
N ASN A 137 -9.75 10.57 21.62
CA ASN A 137 -10.70 10.78 22.71
C ASN A 137 -10.49 9.81 23.90
N MET A 138 -9.65 8.78 23.78
CA MET A 138 -9.36 7.85 24.91
C MET A 138 -8.82 8.57 26.15
N HIS A 139 -8.46 9.86 26.03
CA HIS A 139 -8.08 10.72 27.15
C HIS A 139 -9.26 11.00 28.10
N ASP A 140 -10.50 11.02 27.57
CA ASP A 140 -11.68 11.32 28.37
C ASP A 140 -12.30 10.07 29.02
N ALA A 141 -11.96 8.86 28.54
CA ALA A 141 -12.69 7.62 28.87
C ALA A 141 -12.06 6.77 29.99
N THR A 142 -10.78 6.89 30.27
CA THR A 142 -10.14 6.18 31.39
C THR A 142 -10.33 6.96 32.69
N LYS A 143 -11.56 6.92 33.20
CA LYS A 143 -11.88 7.39 34.56
C LYS A 143 -11.09 6.55 35.55
N GLU A 144 -10.09 7.12 36.11
CA GLU A 144 -9.70 7.06 37.52
C GLU A 144 -8.26 7.46 37.86
N SER A 145 -7.28 7.66 36.94
CA SER A 145 -5.97 8.12 37.41
C SER A 145 -5.08 8.90 36.48
N TYR A 146 -5.30 9.01 35.18
CA TYR A 146 -4.37 9.75 34.30
C TYR A 146 -5.09 10.32 33.08
N VAL A 147 -5.62 11.53 33.19
CA VAL A 147 -6.03 12.34 32.03
C VAL A 147 -4.78 12.76 31.30
N ARG A 148 -4.52 12.21 30.15
CA ARG A 148 -3.45 12.70 29.28
C ARG A 148 -3.99 13.90 28.51
N ASP A 149 -3.83 15.09 29.00
CA ASP A 149 -4.22 16.32 28.30
C ASP A 149 -3.53 16.42 26.94
N ILE A 150 -4.27 16.87 25.92
CA ILE A 150 -3.69 17.30 24.64
C ILE A 150 -2.92 18.59 24.92
N ARG A 151 -1.58 18.48 24.99
CA ARG A 151 -0.70 19.60 25.39
C ARG A 151 -0.71 20.75 24.40
N SER A 152 -0.85 20.45 23.11
CA SER A 152 -0.97 21.48 22.08
C SER A 152 -2.25 22.29 22.19
N GLY A 153 -3.25 21.81 22.95
CA GLY A 153 -4.57 22.44 23.06
C GLY A 153 -5.38 22.39 21.78
N LEU A 154 -4.97 21.58 20.79
CA LEU A 154 -5.67 21.46 19.52
C LEU A 154 -6.91 20.58 19.66
N GLY A 155 -8.01 21.04 19.07
CA GLY A 155 -9.17 20.18 18.82
C GLY A 155 -8.85 19.09 17.78
N CYS A 156 -9.68 18.03 17.77
CA CYS A 156 -9.49 16.87 16.91
C CYS A 156 -9.31 17.21 15.42
N GLU A 157 -10.10 18.12 14.87
CA GLU A 157 -10.05 18.50 13.46
C GLU A 157 -8.78 19.31 13.11
N ASP A 158 -8.33 20.21 13.98
CA ASP A 158 -7.09 20.95 13.78
C ASP A 158 -5.88 20.00 13.86
N PHE A 159 -5.86 19.11 14.86
CA PHE A 159 -4.85 18.07 14.98
C PHE A 159 -4.80 17.18 13.73
N LYS A 160 -5.96 16.69 13.29
CA LYS A 160 -6.12 15.87 12.08
C LYS A 160 -5.60 16.59 10.83
N THR A 161 -5.85 17.89 10.73
CA THR A 161 -5.39 18.72 9.60
C THR A 161 -3.86 18.84 9.58
N ILE A 162 -3.23 19.18 10.70
CA ILE A 162 -1.78 19.28 10.83
C ILE A 162 -1.11 17.93 10.57
N PHE A 163 -1.62 16.87 11.20
CA PHE A 163 -1.07 15.54 11.06
C PHE A 163 -1.22 14.97 9.64
N SER A 164 -2.36 15.22 8.98
CA SER A 164 -2.56 14.81 7.58
C SER A 164 -1.54 15.45 6.64
N TYR A 165 -1.20 16.72 6.85
CA TYR A 165 -0.14 17.38 6.06
C TYR A 165 1.24 16.74 6.29
N ILE A 166 1.58 16.44 7.54
CA ILE A 166 2.86 15.79 7.90
C ILE A 166 2.92 14.41 7.23
N CYS A 167 1.86 13.62 7.35
CA CYS A 167 1.76 12.30 6.71
C CYS A 167 1.87 12.38 5.19
N PHE A 168 1.19 13.35 4.57
CA PHE A 168 1.26 13.58 3.14
C PHE A 168 2.70 13.91 2.68
N LYS A 169 3.36 14.86 3.34
CA LYS A 169 4.72 15.28 2.97
C LYS A 169 5.74 14.15 3.17
N SER A 170 5.65 13.44 4.27
CA SER A 170 6.56 12.32 4.56
C SER A 170 6.29 11.10 3.67
N TYR A 171 5.02 10.77 3.40
CA TYR A 171 4.67 9.65 2.53
C TYR A 171 5.22 9.82 1.11
N PHE A 172 4.96 10.98 0.47
CA PHE A 172 5.48 11.25 -0.87
C PHE A 172 6.99 11.53 -0.88
N GLY A 173 7.58 11.92 0.25
CA GLY A 173 9.03 11.97 0.46
C GLY A 173 9.68 10.60 0.64
N GLY A 174 8.89 9.51 0.81
CA GLY A 174 9.41 8.18 1.09
C GLY A 174 10.02 8.06 2.50
N GLU A 175 9.57 8.89 3.44
CA GLU A 175 10.07 8.95 4.82
C GLU A 175 9.07 8.24 5.74
N PHE A 176 9.49 7.12 6.32
CA PHE A 176 8.67 6.27 7.20
C PHE A 176 9.17 6.31 8.65
N GLU A 177 10.36 6.85 8.83
CA GLU A 177 11.06 7.01 10.10
C GLU A 177 11.70 8.40 10.14
N PHE A 178 11.72 9.02 11.30
CA PHE A 178 12.26 10.36 11.50
C PHE A 178 13.29 10.38 12.62
N SER A 179 14.42 11.08 12.41
CA SER A 179 15.17 11.62 13.52
C SER A 179 14.38 12.75 14.18
N GLU A 180 14.68 13.09 15.44
CA GLU A 180 14.00 14.19 16.13
C GLU A 180 14.09 15.52 15.36
N PRO A 181 15.27 15.96 14.85
CA PRO A 181 15.34 17.17 14.04
C PRO A 181 14.45 17.13 12.79
N ARG A 182 14.34 15.95 12.14
CA ARG A 182 13.53 15.77 10.93
C ARG A 182 12.03 15.84 11.24
N LEU A 183 11.57 15.19 12.31
CA LEU A 183 10.19 15.28 12.75
C LEU A 183 9.82 16.74 13.07
N ARG A 184 10.67 17.43 13.81
CA ARG A 184 10.48 18.85 14.16
C ARG A 184 10.44 19.75 12.93
N GLU A 185 11.22 19.46 11.90
CA GLU A 185 11.15 20.16 10.62
C GLU A 185 9.79 19.98 9.94
N HIS A 186 9.25 18.75 9.89
CA HIS A 186 7.91 18.50 9.37
C HIS A 186 6.83 19.26 10.14
N ILE A 187 6.90 19.26 11.48
CA ILE A 187 5.96 19.99 12.34
C ILE A 187 6.04 21.51 12.10
N LYS A 188 7.27 22.07 11.97
CA LYS A 188 7.46 23.50 11.66
C LYS A 188 6.85 23.87 10.30
N LYS A 189 7.09 23.07 9.26
CA LYS A 189 6.50 23.27 7.93
C LYS A 189 4.96 23.20 7.97
N ALA A 190 4.41 22.29 8.76
CA ALA A 190 2.96 22.23 8.96
C ALA A 190 2.43 23.50 9.67
N LYS A 191 3.12 24.01 10.68
CA LYS A 191 2.77 25.25 11.37
C LYS A 191 2.83 26.47 10.44
N GLU A 192 3.81 26.53 9.54
CA GLU A 192 3.92 27.57 8.52
C GLU A 192 2.79 27.48 7.48
N MET A 193 2.40 26.25 7.11
CA MET A 193 1.33 26.00 6.14
C MET A 193 -0.05 26.40 6.70
N PHE A 194 -0.27 26.24 8.01
CA PHE A 194 -1.54 26.53 8.68
C PHE A 194 -1.39 27.60 9.76
N PRO A 195 -1.10 28.86 9.42
CA PRO A 195 -0.78 29.92 10.39
C PRO A 195 -1.95 30.30 11.31
N SER A 196 -3.19 29.94 10.95
CA SER A 196 -4.38 30.15 11.78
C SER A 196 -4.44 29.17 12.96
N ILE A 197 -3.87 27.98 12.85
CA ILE A 197 -3.85 26.97 13.91
C ILE A 197 -2.64 27.25 14.82
N LYS A 198 -2.92 27.52 16.12
CA LYS A 198 -1.87 27.92 17.08
C LYS A 198 -1.48 26.74 17.97
N PHE A 199 -0.21 26.35 17.92
CA PHE A 199 0.37 25.32 18.77
C PHE A 199 1.89 25.50 18.86
N THR A 200 2.55 24.84 19.81
CA THR A 200 4.02 24.76 19.84
C THR A 200 4.50 23.47 19.19
N VAL A 201 5.74 23.47 18.68
CA VAL A 201 6.33 22.28 18.05
C VAL A 201 6.52 21.16 19.09
N ASP A 202 6.92 21.55 20.31
CA ASP A 202 7.19 20.62 21.39
C ASP A 202 5.92 19.93 21.86
N ASP A 203 4.85 20.70 22.13
CA ASP A 203 3.57 20.17 22.59
C ASP A 203 2.95 19.22 21.54
N PHE A 204 3.02 19.60 20.26
CA PHE A 204 2.46 18.74 19.18
C PHE A 204 3.28 17.46 19.01
N GLN A 205 4.62 17.52 19.14
CA GLN A 205 5.48 16.33 19.12
C GLN A 205 5.14 15.39 20.27
N GLU A 206 4.91 15.93 21.47
CA GLU A 206 4.50 15.12 22.62
C GLU A 206 3.11 14.51 22.42
N ASP A 207 2.16 15.27 21.89
CA ASP A 207 0.84 14.73 21.57
C ASP A 207 0.90 13.58 20.55
N LEU A 208 1.73 13.69 19.51
CA LEU A 208 1.92 12.62 18.55
C LEU A 208 2.46 11.34 19.17
N THR A 209 3.30 11.43 20.20
CA THR A 209 4.01 10.29 20.78
C THR A 209 3.39 9.77 22.07
N LEU A 210 2.85 10.63 22.91
CA LEU A 210 2.40 10.28 24.25
C LEU A 210 0.88 10.37 24.38
N SER A 211 0.25 11.38 23.75
CA SER A 211 -1.17 11.59 23.89
C SER A 211 -1.94 10.73 22.89
N VAL A 212 -1.82 10.96 21.61
CA VAL A 212 -2.58 10.25 20.55
C VAL A 212 -1.87 8.99 20.06
N CYS A 213 -0.59 8.82 20.41
CA CYS A 213 0.21 7.63 20.08
C CYS A 213 0.26 7.28 18.57
N MET A 214 0.22 8.31 17.71
CA MET A 214 0.37 8.12 16.26
C MET A 214 1.82 7.79 15.88
N LEU A 215 2.78 8.23 16.68
CA LEU A 215 4.19 7.91 16.55
C LEU A 215 4.70 7.19 17.81
N VAL A 216 5.67 6.31 17.60
CA VAL A 216 6.41 5.63 18.69
C VAL A 216 7.86 6.07 18.60
N LYS A 217 8.45 6.40 19.76
CA LYS A 217 9.88 6.69 19.86
C LYS A 217 10.65 5.40 20.16
N GLU A 218 11.49 4.95 19.23
CA GLU A 218 12.38 3.80 19.36
C GLU A 218 13.84 4.27 19.30
N GLY A 219 14.49 4.33 20.45
CA GLY A 219 15.84 4.87 20.57
C GLY A 219 15.92 6.35 20.18
N LEU A 220 16.60 6.65 19.08
CA LEU A 220 16.75 8.02 18.55
C LEU A 220 15.79 8.33 17.40
N ALA A 221 14.95 7.37 17.01
CA ALA A 221 14.04 7.49 15.88
C ALA A 221 12.57 7.55 16.33
N TYR A 222 11.76 8.21 15.51
CA TYR A 222 10.31 8.25 15.63
C TYR A 222 9.71 7.52 14.44
N ARG A 223 8.85 6.54 14.69
CA ARG A 223 8.15 5.74 13.67
C ARG A 223 6.65 5.88 13.83
N PHE A 224 5.91 5.73 12.75
CA PHE A 224 4.46 5.58 12.86
C PHE A 224 4.14 4.34 13.68
N SER A 225 3.18 4.43 14.61
CA SER A 225 2.69 3.28 15.38
C SER A 225 2.23 2.15 14.45
N HIS A 226 1.70 2.51 13.30
CA HIS A 226 1.57 1.65 12.12
C HIS A 226 1.59 2.50 10.85
N ARG A 227 2.30 2.02 9.82
CA ARG A 227 2.47 2.73 8.54
C ARG A 227 1.15 3.06 7.85
N SER A 228 0.14 2.22 8.00
CA SER A 228 -1.17 2.47 7.41
C SER A 228 -1.88 3.73 7.93
N PHE A 229 -1.53 4.23 9.13
CA PHE A 229 -2.00 5.56 9.56
C PHE A 229 -1.38 6.66 8.70
N GLN A 230 -0.09 6.58 8.39
CA GLN A 230 0.53 7.53 7.45
C GLN A 230 -0.19 7.51 6.10
N GLU A 231 -0.46 6.32 5.57
CA GLU A 231 -1.16 6.12 4.29
C GLU A 231 -2.57 6.72 4.32
N TYR A 232 -3.33 6.46 5.40
CA TYR A 232 -4.66 7.01 5.59
C TYR A 232 -4.67 8.54 5.63
N PHE A 233 -3.82 9.14 6.48
CA PHE A 233 -3.76 10.59 6.61
C PHE A 233 -3.20 11.28 5.37
N ALA A 234 -2.27 10.64 4.65
CA ALA A 234 -1.81 11.11 3.36
C ALA A 234 -2.93 11.10 2.31
N ALA A 235 -3.75 10.04 2.27
CA ALA A 235 -4.92 9.97 1.40
C ALA A 235 -5.96 11.04 1.76
N LEU A 236 -6.22 11.23 3.06
CA LEU A 236 -7.14 12.24 3.57
C LEU A 236 -6.70 13.66 3.16
N TYR A 237 -5.40 13.97 3.25
CA TYR A 237 -4.87 15.26 2.78
C TYR A 237 -4.98 15.40 1.26
N THR A 238 -4.68 14.32 0.51
CA THR A 238 -4.80 14.31 -0.95
C THR A 238 -6.21 14.65 -1.41
N CYS A 239 -7.25 14.20 -0.69
CA CYS A 239 -8.65 14.53 -1.00
C CYS A 239 -8.93 16.03 -1.00
N LYS A 240 -8.16 16.81 -0.23
CA LYS A 240 -8.31 18.27 -0.11
C LYS A 240 -7.59 19.05 -1.21
N LEU A 241 -6.75 18.39 -2.01
CA LEU A 241 -6.02 19.02 -3.10
C LEU A 241 -6.95 19.37 -4.27
N ASP A 242 -6.59 20.44 -4.98
CA ASP A 242 -7.18 20.78 -6.26
C ASP A 242 -7.02 19.67 -7.31
N ASP A 243 -7.96 19.56 -8.24
CA ASP A 243 -8.02 18.47 -9.22
C ASP A 243 -6.77 18.41 -10.11
N GLU A 244 -6.21 19.55 -10.55
CA GLU A 244 -5.02 19.55 -11.39
C GLU A 244 -3.76 19.17 -10.59
N VAL A 245 -3.64 19.65 -9.36
CA VAL A 245 -2.56 19.26 -8.43
C VAL A 245 -2.65 17.78 -8.11
N GLN A 246 -3.83 17.29 -7.76
CA GLN A 246 -4.06 15.88 -7.45
C GLN A 246 -3.73 14.98 -8.65
N LYS A 247 -4.18 15.35 -9.85
CA LYS A 247 -3.88 14.63 -11.09
C LYS A 247 -2.38 14.53 -11.33
N LYS A 248 -1.68 15.68 -11.30
CA LYS A 248 -0.23 15.73 -11.51
C LYS A 248 0.51 14.87 -10.47
N LEU A 249 0.14 15.01 -9.20
CA LEU A 249 0.70 14.24 -8.10
C LEU A 249 0.54 12.72 -8.33
N LEU A 250 -0.69 12.26 -8.55
CA LEU A 250 -0.99 10.84 -8.67
C LEU A 250 -0.35 10.21 -9.91
N VAL A 251 -0.39 10.89 -11.06
CA VAL A 251 0.23 10.38 -12.28
C VAL A 251 1.75 10.30 -12.12
N THR A 252 2.39 11.33 -11.55
CA THR A 252 3.84 11.32 -11.32
C THR A 252 4.23 10.21 -10.33
N TRP A 253 3.51 10.12 -9.20
CA TRP A 253 3.76 9.10 -8.20
C TRP A 253 3.58 7.67 -8.75
N MET A 254 2.55 7.41 -9.55
CA MET A 254 2.35 6.09 -10.18
C MET A 254 3.43 5.74 -11.21
N ARG A 255 4.08 6.74 -11.82
CA ARG A 255 5.22 6.52 -12.73
C ARG A 255 6.52 6.20 -12.01
N GLU A 256 6.75 6.83 -10.86
CA GLU A 256 8.03 6.80 -10.16
C GLU A 256 8.08 5.80 -9.00
N SER A 257 6.92 5.31 -8.56
CA SER A 257 6.82 4.48 -7.36
C SER A 257 6.10 3.17 -7.59
N THR A 258 6.73 2.08 -7.17
CA THR A 258 6.09 0.76 -7.06
C THR A 258 5.17 0.66 -5.84
N ALA A 259 5.25 1.60 -4.88
CA ALA A 259 4.41 1.64 -3.69
C ALA A 259 2.91 1.68 -4.02
N CYS A 260 2.52 2.25 -5.17
CA CYS A 260 1.13 2.27 -5.63
C CYS A 260 0.47 0.89 -5.71
N ARG A 261 1.27 -0.18 -5.82
CA ARG A 261 0.79 -1.57 -5.92
C ARG A 261 0.90 -2.34 -4.60
N SER A 262 1.65 -1.84 -3.63
CA SER A 262 2.04 -2.59 -2.43
C SER A 262 1.47 -2.07 -1.12
N ASP A 263 0.98 -0.83 -1.06
CA ASP A 263 0.40 -0.23 0.14
C ASP A 263 -1.09 0.09 0.01
N SER A 264 -1.70 0.59 1.07
CA SER A 264 -3.14 0.85 1.13
C SER A 264 -3.52 2.31 0.80
N TYR A 265 -2.54 3.19 0.51
CA TYR A 265 -2.80 4.61 0.26
C TYR A 265 -3.82 4.84 -0.86
N LEU A 266 -3.59 4.22 -2.03
CA LEU A 266 -4.45 4.43 -3.19
C LEU A 266 -5.84 3.79 -2.99
N GLU A 267 -5.92 2.65 -2.30
CA GLU A 267 -7.18 2.02 -1.95
C GLU A 267 -8.00 2.90 -1.00
N MET A 268 -7.38 3.45 0.04
CA MET A 268 -8.03 4.40 0.95
C MET A 268 -8.49 5.66 0.21
N LEU A 269 -7.65 6.23 -0.66
CA LEU A 269 -8.01 7.38 -1.47
C LEU A 269 -9.16 7.07 -2.43
N PHE A 270 -9.16 5.88 -3.03
CA PHE A 270 -10.23 5.41 -3.91
C PHE A 270 -11.55 5.26 -3.12
N ASN A 271 -11.52 4.66 -1.94
CA ASN A 271 -12.70 4.54 -1.08
C ASN A 271 -13.30 5.89 -0.69
N MET A 272 -12.47 6.93 -0.53
CA MET A 272 -12.92 8.29 -0.23
C MET A 272 -13.50 9.03 -1.44
N GLN A 273 -12.94 8.79 -2.66
CA GLN A 273 -13.29 9.57 -3.86
C GLN A 273 -13.06 8.77 -5.16
N ALA A 274 -13.72 7.62 -5.31
CA ALA A 274 -13.56 6.69 -6.44
C ALA A 274 -13.66 7.36 -7.82
N ASP A 275 -14.70 8.16 -8.05
CA ASP A 275 -14.91 8.84 -9.34
C ASP A 275 -13.77 9.79 -9.68
N LYS A 276 -13.25 10.48 -8.66
CA LYS A 276 -12.16 11.44 -8.84
C LYS A 276 -10.84 10.73 -9.14
N VAL A 277 -10.54 9.62 -8.44
CA VAL A 277 -9.36 8.79 -8.70
C VAL A 277 -9.42 8.17 -10.10
N ASN A 278 -10.55 7.59 -10.48
CA ASN A 278 -10.75 7.06 -11.83
C ASN A 278 -10.49 8.15 -12.91
N LYS A 279 -10.96 9.36 -12.67
CA LYS A 279 -10.86 10.47 -13.64
C LYS A 279 -9.48 11.09 -13.70
N LEU A 280 -8.83 11.31 -12.55
CA LEU A 280 -7.58 12.05 -12.44
C LEU A 280 -6.35 11.15 -12.54
N ALA A 281 -6.39 9.98 -11.92
CA ALA A 281 -5.26 9.07 -11.87
C ALA A 281 -5.26 8.05 -13.02
N PHE A 282 -6.39 7.40 -13.29
CA PHE A 282 -6.45 6.28 -14.23
C PHE A 282 -6.82 6.68 -15.65
N ALA A 283 -7.80 7.56 -15.84
CA ALA A 283 -8.27 7.93 -17.18
C ALA A 283 -7.16 8.41 -18.13
N PRO A 284 -6.14 9.18 -17.71
CA PRO A 284 -5.05 9.58 -18.61
C PRO A 284 -4.33 8.36 -19.22
N GLY A 285 -3.92 7.41 -18.39
CA GLY A 285 -3.24 6.20 -18.86
C GLY A 285 -4.16 5.28 -19.66
N ILE A 286 -5.42 5.11 -19.25
CA ILE A 286 -6.37 4.26 -19.99
C ILE A 286 -6.65 4.82 -21.40
N ARG A 287 -6.66 6.14 -21.58
CA ARG A 287 -6.78 6.74 -22.94
C ARG A 287 -5.60 6.38 -23.83
N GLU A 288 -4.40 6.38 -23.28
CA GLU A 288 -3.19 6.00 -24.00
C GLU A 288 -3.22 4.50 -24.36
N ILE A 289 -3.60 3.65 -23.42
CA ILE A 289 -3.78 2.21 -23.65
C ILE A 289 -4.84 1.95 -24.72
N LYS A 290 -5.99 2.62 -24.64
CA LYS A 290 -7.08 2.50 -25.61
C LYS A 290 -6.62 2.87 -27.01
N LYS A 291 -5.79 3.91 -27.15
CA LYS A 291 -5.22 4.30 -28.45
C LYS A 291 -4.40 3.15 -29.04
N PHE A 292 -3.45 2.60 -28.29
CA PHE A 292 -2.61 1.49 -28.73
C PHE A 292 -3.44 0.24 -29.06
N TYR A 293 -4.38 -0.12 -28.18
CA TYR A 293 -5.27 -1.26 -28.40
C TYR A 293 -6.15 -1.12 -29.65
N THR A 294 -6.59 0.10 -29.97
CA THR A 294 -7.39 0.38 -31.18
C THR A 294 -6.54 0.31 -32.45
N GLU A 295 -5.27 0.72 -32.39
CA GLU A 295 -4.36 0.77 -33.54
C GLU A 295 -3.74 -0.62 -33.84
N GLU A 296 -3.40 -1.39 -32.83
CA GLU A 296 -2.58 -2.62 -32.95
C GLU A 296 -3.36 -3.91 -32.63
N GLY A 297 -4.50 -3.82 -31.94
CA GLY A 297 -5.18 -4.98 -31.37
C GLY A 297 -4.38 -5.62 -30.23
N PHE A 298 -4.82 -6.82 -29.79
CA PHE A 298 -4.07 -7.61 -28.79
C PHE A 298 -2.98 -8.42 -29.49
N THR A 299 -1.82 -7.86 -29.63
CA THR A 299 -0.66 -8.43 -30.31
C THR A 299 0.56 -8.48 -29.39
N LEU A 300 1.59 -9.24 -29.79
CA LEU A 300 2.85 -9.25 -29.06
C LEU A 300 3.50 -7.88 -28.98
N ASN A 301 3.38 -7.05 -30.02
CA ASN A 301 3.87 -5.67 -30.01
C ASN A 301 3.12 -4.80 -29.00
N PHE A 302 1.81 -4.99 -28.87
CA PHE A 302 1.03 -4.35 -27.83
C PHE A 302 1.50 -4.78 -26.44
N LEU A 303 1.71 -6.08 -26.19
CA LEU A 303 2.21 -6.58 -24.91
C LEU A 303 3.61 -6.07 -24.57
N LYS A 304 4.51 -5.98 -25.53
CA LYS A 304 5.88 -5.45 -25.35
C LYS A 304 5.91 -3.97 -24.90
N ARG A 305 4.81 -3.25 -24.99
CA ARG A 305 4.69 -1.88 -24.45
C ARG A 305 4.60 -1.85 -22.92
N PHE A 306 4.21 -2.95 -22.30
CA PHE A 306 3.94 -3.04 -20.86
C PHE A 306 4.85 -4.02 -20.14
N PHE A 307 5.34 -5.03 -20.86
CA PHE A 307 6.05 -6.16 -20.29
C PHE A 307 7.31 -6.49 -21.09
N CYS A 308 8.33 -6.96 -20.39
CA CYS A 308 9.57 -7.41 -21.04
C CYS A 308 9.55 -8.93 -21.35
N GLY A 309 8.59 -9.68 -20.86
CA GLY A 309 8.50 -11.12 -21.06
C GLY A 309 7.52 -11.81 -20.12
N VAL A 310 7.69 -13.12 -19.98
CA VAL A 310 6.89 -13.97 -19.10
C VAL A 310 7.78 -14.63 -18.03
N ARG A 311 7.17 -14.94 -16.88
CA ARG A 311 7.80 -15.69 -15.78
C ARG A 311 6.93 -16.88 -15.44
N LEU A 312 7.56 -18.04 -15.31
CA LEU A 312 6.92 -19.22 -14.77
C LEU A 312 6.94 -19.13 -13.24
N ARG A 313 5.78 -19.34 -12.63
CA ARG A 313 5.65 -19.41 -11.18
C ARG A 313 5.56 -20.88 -10.76
N GLU A 314 6.27 -21.21 -9.70
CA GLU A 314 6.24 -22.54 -9.09
C GLU A 314 4.82 -22.94 -8.67
N PRO A 315 4.50 -24.25 -8.66
CA PRO A 315 3.24 -24.76 -8.14
C PRO A 315 2.97 -24.25 -6.72
N SER A 316 1.71 -23.92 -6.45
CA SER A 316 1.23 -23.49 -5.13
C SER A 316 -0.04 -24.25 -4.77
N THR A 317 -0.52 -24.13 -3.54
CA THR A 317 -1.78 -24.73 -3.09
C THR A 317 -2.99 -24.31 -3.91
N SER A 318 -3.01 -23.05 -4.37
CA SER A 318 -4.07 -22.51 -5.24
C SER A 318 -3.84 -22.83 -6.74
N LYS A 319 -2.59 -23.05 -7.17
CA LYS A 319 -2.23 -23.34 -8.57
C LYS A 319 -1.22 -24.50 -8.63
N PRO A 320 -1.68 -25.74 -8.49
CA PRO A 320 -0.80 -26.92 -8.37
C PRO A 320 0.02 -27.22 -9.63
N ASN A 321 -0.35 -26.69 -10.78
CA ASN A 321 0.39 -26.84 -12.04
C ASN A 321 1.33 -25.64 -12.33
N GLY A 322 1.50 -24.72 -11.37
CA GLY A 322 2.16 -23.45 -11.61
C GLY A 322 1.30 -22.46 -12.40
N SER A 323 1.85 -21.33 -12.78
CA SER A 323 1.18 -20.33 -13.61
C SER A 323 2.17 -19.49 -14.41
N ILE A 324 1.66 -18.80 -15.42
CA ILE A 324 2.42 -17.80 -16.19
C ILE A 324 2.04 -16.42 -15.68
N SER A 325 3.04 -15.59 -15.41
CA SER A 325 2.87 -14.17 -15.13
C SER A 325 3.62 -13.33 -16.14
N LEU A 326 3.08 -12.15 -16.45
CA LEU A 326 3.77 -11.15 -17.25
C LEU A 326 4.80 -10.43 -16.40
N VAL A 327 5.99 -10.22 -16.94
CA VAL A 327 7.07 -9.49 -16.25
C VAL A 327 6.95 -8.02 -16.60
N ILE A 328 6.54 -7.25 -15.62
CA ILE A 328 6.31 -5.82 -15.77
C ILE A 328 7.67 -5.14 -15.99
N ASP A 329 7.80 -4.44 -17.11
CA ASP A 329 8.79 -3.38 -17.26
C ASP A 329 8.22 -2.16 -16.51
N ASP A 330 8.96 -1.49 -15.68
CA ASP A 330 8.49 -0.44 -14.75
C ASP A 330 7.66 0.62 -15.50
N ASN A 331 6.42 0.26 -15.81
CA ASN A 331 5.57 0.95 -16.75
C ASN A 331 4.31 1.44 -16.03
N TYR A 332 4.15 2.76 -15.97
CA TYR A 332 2.96 3.45 -15.50
C TYR A 332 1.65 2.86 -16.04
N LEU A 333 1.59 2.56 -17.35
CA LEU A 333 0.38 2.04 -17.99
C LEU A 333 -0.02 0.66 -17.45
N CYS A 334 0.95 -0.21 -17.14
CA CYS A 334 0.68 -1.49 -16.49
C CYS A 334 0.07 -1.30 -15.10
N SER A 335 0.63 -0.39 -14.30
CA SER A 335 0.09 -0.04 -12.99
C SER A 335 -1.33 0.51 -13.09
N VAL A 336 -1.62 1.32 -14.11
CA VAL A 336 -2.98 1.84 -14.36
C VAL A 336 -3.98 0.71 -14.61
N ILE A 337 -3.65 -0.29 -15.45
CA ILE A 337 -4.56 -1.42 -15.73
C ILE A 337 -4.80 -2.22 -14.45
N ILE A 338 -3.73 -2.67 -13.80
CA ILE A 338 -3.81 -3.52 -12.60
C ILE A 338 -4.63 -2.84 -11.50
N LEU A 339 -4.35 -1.56 -11.23
CA LEU A 339 -5.04 -0.82 -10.16
C LEU A 339 -6.48 -0.47 -10.52
N THR A 340 -6.74 -0.15 -11.79
CA THR A 340 -8.13 0.05 -12.25
C THR A 340 -8.94 -1.21 -12.06
N CYS A 341 -8.40 -2.37 -12.43
CA CYS A 341 -9.07 -3.66 -12.24
C CYS A 341 -9.28 -3.97 -10.76
N LYS A 342 -8.20 -3.88 -9.95
CA LYS A 342 -8.25 -4.17 -8.52
C LYS A 342 -9.29 -3.31 -7.78
N LEU A 343 -9.29 -2.00 -8.04
CA LEU A 343 -10.11 -1.04 -7.28
C LEU A 343 -11.54 -0.87 -7.81
N ASN A 344 -11.84 -1.43 -8.98
CA ASN A 344 -13.19 -1.41 -9.56
C ASN A 344 -13.82 -2.82 -9.64
N ASP A 345 -13.37 -3.74 -8.76
CA ASP A 345 -13.95 -5.08 -8.60
C ASP A 345 -13.96 -5.91 -9.89
N TYR A 346 -12.81 -5.94 -10.60
CA TYR A 346 -12.68 -6.84 -11.74
C TYR A 346 -12.76 -8.30 -11.27
N PRO A 347 -13.64 -9.13 -11.89
CA PRO A 347 -13.74 -10.54 -11.54
C PRO A 347 -12.50 -11.28 -12.08
N TYR A 348 -11.58 -11.65 -11.20
CA TYR A 348 -10.44 -12.49 -11.57
C TYR A 348 -10.85 -13.95 -11.66
N ASP A 349 -10.48 -14.60 -12.77
CA ASP A 349 -10.61 -16.04 -12.93
C ASP A 349 -9.31 -16.69 -12.41
N GLU A 350 -9.43 -17.64 -11.48
CA GLU A 350 -8.28 -18.32 -10.87
C GLU A 350 -7.93 -19.65 -11.55
N GLU A 351 -8.78 -20.13 -12.48
CA GLU A 351 -8.55 -21.41 -13.12
C GLU A 351 -7.45 -21.34 -14.19
N VAL A 352 -6.48 -22.26 -14.10
CA VAL A 352 -5.43 -22.45 -15.11
C VAL A 352 -5.99 -23.28 -16.24
N SER A 353 -6.05 -22.70 -17.45
CA SER A 353 -6.55 -23.42 -18.63
C SER A 353 -5.62 -24.57 -19.05
N GLU A 354 -6.16 -25.59 -19.74
CA GLU A 354 -5.34 -26.67 -20.31
C GLU A 354 -4.26 -26.14 -21.29
N LYS A 355 -4.56 -25.06 -22.01
CA LYS A 355 -3.61 -24.40 -22.90
C LYS A 355 -2.46 -23.76 -22.12
N GLU A 356 -2.74 -23.14 -20.98
CA GLU A 356 -1.70 -22.57 -20.11
C GLU A 356 -0.73 -23.64 -19.61
N LYS A 357 -1.22 -24.84 -19.27
CA LYS A 357 -0.38 -25.98 -18.87
C LYS A 357 0.61 -26.38 -19.98
N ILE A 358 0.12 -26.47 -21.23
CA ILE A 358 0.96 -26.80 -22.39
C ILE A 358 2.06 -25.74 -22.60
N VAL A 359 1.69 -24.45 -22.46
CA VAL A 359 2.64 -23.33 -22.59
C VAL A 359 3.67 -23.37 -21.46
N ILE A 360 3.25 -23.63 -20.22
CA ILE A 360 4.16 -23.78 -19.06
C ILE A 360 5.17 -24.89 -19.34
N GLU A 361 4.74 -26.05 -19.80
CA GLU A 361 5.62 -27.18 -20.12
C GLU A 361 6.66 -26.81 -21.18
N LYS A 362 6.24 -26.20 -22.28
CA LYS A 362 7.15 -25.78 -23.36
C LYS A 362 8.16 -24.73 -22.88
N LEU A 363 7.70 -23.72 -22.12
CA LEU A 363 8.56 -22.67 -21.61
C LEU A 363 9.51 -23.15 -20.49
N SER A 364 9.14 -24.20 -19.74
CA SER A 364 9.99 -24.79 -18.71
C SER A 364 11.27 -25.42 -19.28
N ASN A 365 11.22 -25.89 -20.54
CA ASN A 365 12.32 -26.51 -21.25
C ASN A 365 13.33 -25.51 -21.85
N ILE A 366 13.06 -24.21 -21.78
CA ILE A 366 13.99 -23.18 -22.29
C ILE A 366 15.26 -23.16 -21.45
N ASP A 367 16.42 -23.16 -22.13
CA ASP A 367 17.74 -23.09 -21.49
C ASP A 367 17.84 -21.91 -20.51
N LYS A 368 18.27 -22.19 -19.28
CA LYS A 368 18.44 -21.16 -18.22
C LYS A 368 19.32 -19.99 -18.67
N ARG A 369 20.26 -20.20 -19.63
CA ARG A 369 21.10 -19.14 -20.22
C ARG A 369 20.31 -18.14 -21.07
N LYS A 370 19.16 -18.54 -21.62
CA LYS A 370 18.24 -17.69 -22.37
C LYS A 370 17.25 -16.92 -21.46
N ARG A 371 17.32 -17.15 -20.14
CA ARG A 371 16.47 -16.47 -19.14
C ARG A 371 17.25 -15.32 -18.51
N ARG A 372 16.64 -14.16 -18.41
CA ARG A 372 17.21 -12.99 -17.73
C ARG A 372 16.64 -12.93 -16.30
N ARG A 373 17.43 -13.26 -15.27
CA ARG A 373 17.01 -13.33 -13.86
C ARG A 373 15.79 -14.26 -13.63
N GLY A 374 15.71 -15.37 -14.36
CA GLY A 374 14.57 -16.30 -14.31
C GLY A 374 13.42 -15.93 -15.24
N ASP A 375 13.42 -14.74 -15.85
CA ASP A 375 12.41 -14.29 -16.80
C ASP A 375 12.74 -14.73 -18.22
N ILE A 376 11.68 -15.00 -18.98
CA ILE A 376 11.77 -15.43 -20.38
C ILE A 376 11.33 -14.23 -21.25
N PRO A 377 12.27 -13.54 -21.94
CA PRO A 377 11.91 -12.49 -22.88
C PRO A 377 10.92 -13.00 -23.93
N PHE A 378 10.04 -12.15 -24.42
CA PHE A 378 9.03 -12.53 -25.41
C PHE A 378 9.65 -13.15 -26.67
N ASP A 379 10.77 -12.62 -27.15
CA ASP A 379 11.46 -13.17 -28.33
C ASP A 379 11.93 -14.62 -28.10
N ASN A 380 12.37 -14.95 -26.89
CA ASN A 380 12.74 -16.32 -26.54
C ASN A 380 11.51 -17.20 -26.28
N ALA A 381 10.40 -16.64 -25.84
CA ALA A 381 9.15 -17.37 -25.63
C ALA A 381 8.56 -17.84 -26.97
N ILE A 382 8.50 -16.95 -27.97
CA ILE A 382 7.96 -17.28 -29.30
C ILE A 382 8.86 -18.22 -30.14
N GLU A 383 10.14 -18.36 -29.82
CA GLU A 383 10.98 -19.42 -30.40
C GLU A 383 10.53 -20.83 -30.02
N ASN A 384 9.80 -20.97 -28.91
CA ASN A 384 9.42 -22.27 -28.33
C ASN A 384 7.90 -22.50 -28.28
N VAL A 385 7.13 -21.44 -28.36
CA VAL A 385 5.64 -21.45 -28.34
C VAL A 385 5.15 -20.62 -29.51
N ASP A 386 4.16 -21.12 -30.23
CA ASP A 386 3.49 -20.35 -31.27
C ASP A 386 2.92 -19.05 -30.70
N GLU A 387 3.07 -17.92 -31.44
CA GLU A 387 2.65 -16.59 -30.99
C GLU A 387 1.16 -16.53 -30.70
N ASP A 388 0.32 -17.12 -31.54
CA ASP A 388 -1.13 -17.11 -31.35
C ASP A 388 -1.53 -17.89 -30.08
N VAL A 389 -0.86 -19.03 -29.82
CA VAL A 389 -1.08 -19.83 -28.60
C VAL A 389 -0.63 -19.06 -27.35
N LEU A 390 0.48 -18.33 -27.43
CA LEU A 390 0.95 -17.51 -26.32
C LEU A 390 -0.02 -16.35 -26.06
N LEU A 391 -0.47 -15.65 -27.09
CA LEU A 391 -1.43 -14.55 -26.97
C LEU A 391 -2.78 -15.05 -26.40
N GLU A 392 -3.28 -16.18 -26.87
CA GLU A 392 -4.51 -16.77 -26.33
C GLU A 392 -4.36 -17.12 -24.83
N THR A 393 -3.20 -17.65 -24.44
CA THR A 393 -2.90 -17.94 -23.03
C THR A 393 -2.83 -16.67 -22.17
N LEU A 394 -2.43 -15.53 -22.74
CA LEU A 394 -2.37 -14.23 -22.09
C LEU A 394 -3.66 -13.40 -22.24
N GLY A 395 -4.71 -13.95 -22.82
CA GLY A 395 -6.01 -13.27 -23.05
C GLY A 395 -6.67 -12.73 -21.78
N TRP A 396 -6.32 -13.26 -20.62
CA TRP A 396 -6.75 -12.66 -19.34
C TRP A 396 -6.32 -11.19 -19.17
N PHE A 397 -5.18 -10.81 -19.74
CA PHE A 397 -4.73 -9.41 -19.73
C PHE A 397 -5.53 -8.56 -20.71
N GLU A 398 -5.91 -9.09 -21.87
CA GLU A 398 -6.83 -8.44 -22.81
C GLU A 398 -8.16 -8.10 -22.14
N ASN A 399 -8.75 -9.06 -21.40
CA ASN A 399 -9.97 -8.84 -20.64
C ASN A 399 -9.83 -7.69 -19.61
N GLN A 400 -8.67 -7.56 -18.96
CA GLN A 400 -8.38 -6.45 -18.05
C GLN A 400 -8.30 -5.11 -18.78
N VAL A 401 -7.68 -5.08 -19.97
CA VAL A 401 -7.62 -3.88 -20.82
C VAL A 401 -9.01 -3.43 -21.22
N GLU A 402 -9.86 -4.35 -21.70
CA GLU A 402 -11.25 -4.05 -22.08
C GLU A 402 -12.07 -3.56 -20.89
N PHE A 403 -11.89 -4.17 -19.72
CA PHE A 403 -12.55 -3.70 -18.51
C PHE A 403 -12.12 -2.28 -18.14
N ALA A 404 -10.83 -1.97 -18.18
CA ALA A 404 -10.33 -0.62 -17.90
C ALA A 404 -10.92 0.40 -18.88
N ILE A 405 -11.01 0.06 -20.17
CA ILE A 405 -11.67 0.91 -21.21
C ILE A 405 -13.16 1.11 -20.88
N LYS A 406 -13.84 0.09 -20.35
CA LYS A 406 -15.25 0.22 -19.91
C LYS A 406 -15.39 1.18 -18.71
N ILE A 407 -14.47 1.12 -17.76
CA ILE A 407 -14.41 2.08 -16.63
C ILE A 407 -14.18 3.51 -17.15
N LEU A 408 -13.25 3.72 -18.09
CA LEU A 408 -13.02 5.01 -18.72
C LEU A 408 -14.32 5.60 -19.32
N ARG A 409 -15.06 4.80 -20.08
CA ARG A 409 -16.33 5.23 -20.69
C ARG A 409 -17.38 5.65 -19.65
N LYS A 410 -17.42 5.02 -18.49
CA LYS A 410 -18.30 5.40 -17.36
C LYS A 410 -17.85 6.73 -16.77
N THR A 411 -16.54 6.84 -16.47
CA THR A 411 -15.93 8.01 -15.83
C THR A 411 -16.06 9.28 -16.65
N GLU A 412 -15.93 9.19 -17.97
CA GLU A 412 -16.06 10.35 -18.88
C GLU A 412 -17.47 10.97 -18.91
N LYS A 413 -18.48 10.24 -18.44
CA LYS A 413 -19.87 10.74 -18.34
C LYS A 413 -20.15 11.50 -17.03
N ILE A 414 -19.24 11.47 -16.06
CA ILE A 414 -19.42 12.11 -14.75
C ILE A 414 -18.88 13.55 -14.82
N PRO A 415 -19.71 14.59 -14.56
CA PRO A 415 -19.25 15.98 -14.54
C PRO A 415 -18.36 16.23 -13.30
N ILE A 416 -17.27 17.00 -13.48
CA ILE A 416 -16.46 17.46 -12.35
C ILE A 416 -17.25 18.54 -11.60
N LYS A 417 -17.54 18.30 -10.31
CA LYS A 417 -18.01 19.37 -9.42
C LYS A 417 -16.78 20.09 -8.85
N HIS A 418 -16.64 21.39 -9.09
CA HIS A 418 -15.62 22.22 -8.43
C HIS A 418 -15.98 22.42 -6.97
N TRP A 419 -15.11 21.97 -6.04
CA TRP A 419 -15.39 21.93 -4.60
C TRP A 419 -14.66 22.97 -3.76
N TYR A 420 -13.73 23.80 -4.30
CA TYR A 420 -12.93 24.73 -3.52
C TYR A 420 -12.77 26.12 -4.13
N SER A 421 -12.59 27.13 -3.24
CA SER A 421 -12.39 28.51 -3.63
C SER A 421 -10.92 28.79 -4.08
N ARG A 422 -10.75 29.79 -4.93
CA ARG A 422 -9.47 30.16 -5.57
C ARG A 422 -8.36 30.60 -4.58
N GLU A 423 -8.72 31.00 -3.35
CA GLU A 423 -7.76 31.44 -2.33
C GLU A 423 -7.07 30.28 -1.59
N GLU A 424 -7.77 29.16 -1.35
CA GLU A 424 -7.16 27.94 -0.81
C GLU A 424 -6.25 27.26 -1.83
N HIS A 425 -6.57 27.36 -3.13
CA HIS A 425 -5.78 26.83 -4.22
C HIS A 425 -4.34 27.36 -4.24
N ASN A 426 -4.13 28.68 -4.14
CA ASN A 426 -2.80 29.28 -4.21
C ASN A 426 -1.90 28.94 -3.02
N ARG A 427 -2.45 28.72 -1.82
CA ARG A 427 -1.71 28.28 -0.64
C ARG A 427 -1.28 26.82 -0.71
N LEU A 428 -2.08 25.97 -1.31
CA LEU A 428 -1.81 24.53 -1.43
C LEU A 428 -0.76 24.25 -2.53
N CYS A 429 -0.82 24.97 -3.66
CA CYS A 429 0.09 24.78 -4.79
C CYS A 429 1.54 25.12 -4.46
N THR A 430 1.81 26.17 -3.68
CA THR A 430 3.19 26.55 -3.31
C THR A 430 3.89 25.55 -2.38
N GLY A 431 3.13 24.75 -1.63
CA GLY A 431 3.68 23.74 -0.72
C GLY A 431 4.06 22.41 -1.40
N VAL A 432 3.44 22.07 -2.52
CA VAL A 432 3.65 20.79 -3.22
C VAL A 432 4.83 20.85 -4.19
N THR A 433 5.07 22.01 -4.81
CA THR A 433 6.11 22.18 -5.84
C THR A 433 7.55 22.14 -5.28
N HIS A 434 7.75 22.31 -3.97
CA HIS A 434 9.08 22.27 -3.35
C HIS A 434 9.52 20.93 -2.77
N GLY A 435 8.71 19.89 -2.87
CA GLY A 435 9.02 18.56 -2.35
C GLY A 435 9.33 17.49 -3.43
N PHE A 436 8.88 17.73 -4.65
CA PHE A 436 9.33 17.04 -5.84
C PHE A 436 10.22 18.01 -6.62
N ASN A 437 11.47 17.64 -6.92
CA ASN A 437 12.23 18.31 -7.99
C ASN A 437 11.43 18.07 -9.29
N MET A 438 10.58 19.01 -9.62
CA MET A 438 9.84 19.04 -10.85
C MET A 438 10.49 20.12 -11.71
N GLU A 439 11.65 19.79 -12.32
CA GLU A 439 12.13 20.37 -13.56
C GLU A 439 11.50 19.64 -14.76
#